data_7feb271149b7813065d5ac5439571882
#
_entry.id   7feb271149b7813065d5ac5439571882
#
_cell.length_a   1.000
_cell.length_b   1.000
_cell.length_c   1.000
_cell.angle_alpha   90.00
_cell.angle_beta   90.00
_cell.angle_gamma   90.00
#
_symmetry.space_group_name_H-M   'P 1'
#
loop_
_entity.id
_entity.type
_entity.pdbx_description
1 polymer ?
#
loop_
_entity_poly.entity_id
_entity_poly.type
_entity_poly.pdbx_seq_one_letter_code
_entity_poly.pdbx_strand_id
1 'polypeptide(L)'
;MRGKFLIVDDHAAFRQTLRAFLPDSTVLECADGREVLALYAAERPDWVLMDIQMPGLDGLTATRRLKEKFPAARIIIVTNHAGEEFRAAARDAGADGFVHKEHLEELPAMVQTKGPSQNL
;
A
#
# COMPACT_ATOMS: atom_id res chain seq x y z
N MET A 1 -8.79 8.51 12.52
CA MET A 1 -8.53 8.25 11.10
C MET A 1 -9.62 7.39 10.52
N ARG A 2 -10.19 7.80 9.44
CA ARG A 2 -11.21 7.02 8.77
C ARG A 2 -10.82 6.80 7.34
N GLY A 3 -11.30 5.72 6.79
CA GLY A 3 -11.01 5.43 5.41
C GLY A 3 -11.06 3.95 5.16
N LYS A 4 -10.87 3.59 3.91
CA LYS A 4 -10.86 2.21 3.49
C LYS A 4 -9.47 1.88 2.99
N PHE A 5 -8.87 0.85 3.55
CA PHE A 5 -7.50 0.44 3.24
C PHE A 5 -7.49 -0.98 2.72
N LEU A 6 -6.66 -1.23 1.71
CA LEU A 6 -6.37 -2.58 1.25
C LEU A 6 -4.95 -2.90 1.64
N ILE A 7 -4.76 -3.91 2.49
CA ILE A 7 -3.45 -4.37 2.90
C ILE A 7 -3.08 -5.59 2.07
N VAL A 8 -1.97 -5.52 1.37
CA VAL A 8 -1.49 -6.58 0.48
C VAL A 8 -0.16 -7.10 1.00
N ASP A 9 -0.20 -8.26 1.65
CA ASP A 9 0.97 -8.86 2.29
C ASP A 9 0.64 -10.32 2.56
N ASP A 10 1.57 -11.22 2.26
CA ASP A 10 1.30 -12.65 2.42
C ASP A 10 1.45 -13.16 3.86
N HIS A 11 1.90 -12.31 4.78
CA HIS A 11 2.06 -12.68 6.19
C HIS A 11 0.88 -12.18 7.02
N ALA A 12 0.03 -13.11 7.43
CA ALA A 12 -1.17 -12.75 8.19
C ALA A 12 -0.84 -12.02 9.48
N ALA A 13 0.24 -12.41 10.17
CA ALA A 13 0.61 -11.76 11.41
C ALA A 13 0.99 -10.31 11.19
N PHE A 14 1.65 -10.01 10.08
CA PHE A 14 2.01 -8.62 9.79
C PHE A 14 0.77 -7.80 9.42
N ARG A 15 -0.17 -8.39 8.68
CA ARG A 15 -1.41 -7.68 8.36
C ARG A 15 -2.14 -7.28 9.65
N GLN A 16 -2.13 -8.17 10.64
CA GLN A 16 -2.72 -7.88 11.94
C GLN A 16 -2.01 -6.71 12.62
N THR A 17 -0.68 -6.72 12.60
CA THR A 17 0.11 -5.63 13.15
C THR A 17 -0.22 -4.31 12.47
N LEU A 18 -0.33 -4.34 11.16
CA LEU A 18 -0.58 -3.14 10.39
C LEU A 18 -1.96 -2.54 10.70
N ARG A 19 -2.95 -3.41 10.91
CA ARG A 19 -4.29 -2.95 11.29
C ARG A 19 -4.27 -2.07 12.54
N ALA A 20 -3.38 -2.37 13.47
CA ALA A 20 -3.31 -1.63 14.71
C ALA A 20 -2.92 -0.16 14.49
N PHE A 21 -2.30 0.14 13.36
CA PHE A 21 -1.94 1.51 13.02
C PHE A 21 -3.04 2.24 12.25
N LEU A 22 -4.16 1.58 12.01
CA LEU A 22 -5.26 2.12 11.21
C LEU A 22 -6.58 2.03 11.98
N PRO A 23 -6.65 2.64 13.16
CA PRO A 23 -7.89 2.57 13.95
C PRO A 23 -9.03 3.29 13.26
N ASP A 24 -10.23 2.81 13.50
CA ASP A 24 -11.46 3.41 12.98
C ASP A 24 -11.55 3.36 11.45
N SER A 25 -10.81 2.43 10.84
CA SER A 25 -10.79 2.30 9.37
C SER A 25 -11.43 0.98 8.96
N THR A 26 -11.91 0.95 7.73
CA THR A 26 -12.32 -0.29 7.09
C THR A 26 -11.07 -0.88 6.44
N VAL A 27 -10.75 -2.12 6.79
CA VAL A 27 -9.52 -2.75 6.29
C VAL A 27 -9.88 -4.03 5.55
N LEU A 28 -9.42 -4.10 4.30
CA LEU A 28 -9.49 -5.29 3.48
C LEU A 28 -8.10 -5.88 3.39
N GLU A 29 -8.00 -7.19 3.22
CA GLU A 29 -6.72 -7.87 3.18
C GLU A 29 -6.62 -8.80 1.98
N CYS A 30 -5.40 -8.94 1.49
CA CYS A 30 -5.11 -9.76 0.34
C CYS A 30 -3.69 -10.28 0.51
N ALA A 31 -3.45 -11.53 0.15
CA ALA A 31 -2.15 -12.16 0.34
C ALA A 31 -1.35 -12.30 -0.94
N ASP A 32 -1.90 -11.89 -2.08
CA ASP A 32 -1.32 -12.18 -3.38
C ASP A 32 -1.51 -10.98 -4.30
N GLY A 33 -0.41 -10.54 -4.92
CA GLY A 33 -0.46 -9.40 -5.83
C GLY A 33 -1.37 -9.59 -7.03
N ARG A 34 -1.65 -10.85 -7.40
CA ARG A 34 -2.53 -11.13 -8.54
C ARG A 34 -3.98 -10.72 -8.29
N GLU A 35 -4.37 -10.61 -7.02
CA GLU A 35 -5.74 -10.28 -6.65
C GLU A 35 -6.00 -8.78 -6.49
N VAL A 36 -4.94 -7.99 -6.54
CA VAL A 36 -5.02 -6.57 -6.17
C VAL A 36 -5.89 -5.78 -7.12
N LEU A 37 -5.74 -6.00 -8.43
CA LEU A 37 -6.51 -5.21 -9.40
C LEU A 37 -8.00 -5.45 -9.28
N ALA A 38 -8.41 -6.71 -9.11
CA ALA A 38 -9.81 -7.04 -8.98
C ALA A 38 -10.39 -6.47 -7.69
N LEU A 39 -9.63 -6.57 -6.59
CA LEU A 39 -10.09 -6.01 -5.33
C LEU A 39 -10.18 -4.50 -5.37
N TYR A 40 -9.20 -3.86 -5.98
CA TYR A 40 -9.25 -2.41 -6.11
C TYR A 40 -10.46 -1.98 -6.94
N ALA A 41 -10.71 -2.67 -8.04
CA ALA A 41 -11.83 -2.32 -8.90
C ALA A 41 -13.16 -2.45 -8.16
N ALA A 42 -13.29 -3.49 -7.34
CA ALA A 42 -14.53 -3.76 -6.62
C ALA A 42 -14.72 -2.84 -5.41
N GLU A 43 -13.66 -2.56 -4.68
CA GLU A 43 -13.76 -1.92 -3.37
C GLU A 43 -13.31 -0.46 -3.35
N ARG A 44 -12.50 -0.05 -4.29
CA ARG A 44 -11.99 1.32 -4.41
C ARG A 44 -11.47 1.86 -3.09
N PRO A 45 -10.48 1.20 -2.49
CA PRO A 45 -9.93 1.68 -1.22
C PRO A 45 -9.28 3.05 -1.39
N ASP A 46 -9.23 3.80 -0.30
CA ASP A 46 -8.57 5.10 -0.29
C ASP A 46 -7.06 4.95 -0.41
N TRP A 47 -6.52 3.89 0.17
CA TRP A 47 -5.09 3.60 0.13
C TRP A 47 -4.86 2.11 -0.02
N VAL A 48 -3.80 1.77 -0.74
CA VAL A 48 -3.31 0.40 -0.84
C VAL A 48 -1.95 0.35 -0.16
N LEU A 49 -1.80 -0.55 0.80
CA LEU A 49 -0.54 -0.75 1.52
C LEU A 49 0.04 -2.07 1.02
N MET A 50 1.16 -1.99 0.32
CA MET A 50 1.65 -3.08 -0.53
C MET A 50 3.04 -3.52 -0.15
N ASP A 51 3.21 -4.80 0.18
CA ASP A 51 4.54 -5.37 0.36
C ASP A 51 5.16 -5.65 -1.02
N ILE A 52 6.47 -5.67 -1.07
CA ILE A 52 7.18 -5.95 -2.31
C ILE A 52 7.22 -7.45 -2.60
N GLN A 53 7.63 -8.25 -1.62
CA GLN A 53 7.82 -9.68 -1.84
C GLN A 53 6.60 -10.47 -1.46
N MET A 54 5.96 -11.06 -2.45
CA MET A 54 4.78 -11.90 -2.27
C MET A 54 4.80 -12.99 -3.33
N PRO A 55 4.17 -14.14 -3.03
CA PRO A 55 4.02 -15.15 -4.07
C PRO A 55 3.10 -14.64 -5.17
N GLY A 56 3.25 -15.21 -6.33
CA GLY A 56 2.46 -14.85 -7.49
C GLY A 56 3.02 -13.63 -8.16
N LEU A 57 2.44 -12.47 -7.90
CA LEU A 57 2.87 -11.22 -8.49
C LEU A 57 3.48 -10.34 -7.40
N ASP A 58 4.71 -9.88 -7.60
CA ASP A 58 5.35 -9.04 -6.60
C ASP A 58 4.70 -7.66 -6.52
N GLY A 59 4.95 -6.96 -5.40
CA GLY A 59 4.27 -5.71 -5.13
C GLY A 59 4.64 -4.56 -6.05
N LEU A 60 5.85 -4.56 -6.58
CA LEU A 60 6.25 -3.50 -7.52
C LEU A 60 5.53 -3.64 -8.84
N THR A 61 5.44 -4.87 -9.34
CA THR A 61 4.69 -5.15 -10.56
C THR A 61 3.22 -4.87 -10.37
N ALA A 62 2.67 -5.29 -9.22
CA ALA A 62 1.27 -5.02 -8.90
C ALA A 62 0.99 -3.52 -8.85
N THR A 63 1.90 -2.75 -8.24
CA THR A 63 1.77 -1.30 -8.17
C THR A 63 1.75 -0.68 -9.57
N ARG A 64 2.68 -1.11 -10.42
CA ARG A 64 2.75 -0.59 -11.77
C ARG A 64 1.47 -0.86 -12.54
N ARG A 65 0.98 -2.10 -12.47
CA ARG A 65 -0.25 -2.47 -13.16
C ARG A 65 -1.46 -1.72 -12.63
N LEU A 66 -1.50 -1.55 -11.30
CA LEU A 66 -2.61 -0.85 -10.68
C LEU A 66 -2.65 0.61 -11.12
N LYS A 67 -1.49 1.26 -11.15
CA LYS A 67 -1.41 2.66 -11.58
C LYS A 67 -1.71 2.83 -13.06
N GLU A 68 -1.36 1.84 -13.87
CA GLU A 68 -1.68 1.91 -15.30
C GLU A 68 -3.19 1.88 -15.52
N LYS A 69 -3.89 1.06 -14.75
CA LYS A 69 -5.32 0.91 -14.91
C LYS A 69 -6.12 1.95 -14.12
N PHE A 70 -5.61 2.30 -12.95
CA PHE A 70 -6.27 3.25 -12.06
C PHE A 70 -5.26 4.31 -11.63
N PRO A 71 -5.01 5.32 -12.48
CA PRO A 71 -3.97 6.31 -12.16
C PRO A 71 -4.20 7.06 -10.86
N ALA A 72 -5.43 7.16 -10.40
CA ALA A 72 -5.74 7.85 -9.15
C ALA A 72 -5.52 6.98 -7.91
N ALA A 73 -5.19 5.70 -8.08
CA ALA A 73 -4.93 4.83 -6.94
C ALA A 73 -3.77 5.37 -6.13
N ARG A 74 -3.90 5.33 -4.80
CA ARG A 74 -2.85 5.79 -3.90
C ARG A 74 -2.25 4.57 -3.23
N ILE A 75 -0.94 4.39 -3.41
CA ILE A 75 -0.25 3.18 -3.00
C ILE A 75 0.97 3.54 -2.17
N ILE A 76 1.09 2.93 -0.99
CA ILE A 76 2.28 3.03 -0.16
C ILE A 76 2.92 1.65 -0.12
N ILE A 77 4.19 1.58 -0.47
CA ILE A 77 4.96 0.34 -0.33
C ILE A 77 5.35 0.21 1.14
N VAL A 78 5.07 -0.93 1.74
CA VAL A 78 5.40 -1.22 3.13
C VAL A 78 6.21 -2.51 3.13
N THR A 79 7.51 -2.41 3.41
CA THR A 79 8.40 -3.53 3.18
C THR A 79 9.54 -3.58 4.19
N ASN A 80 10.16 -4.77 4.32
CA ASN A 80 11.37 -4.94 5.09
C ASN A 80 12.62 -4.57 4.31
N HIS A 81 12.50 -4.37 3.02
CA HIS A 81 13.66 -4.03 2.21
C HIS A 81 14.03 -2.58 2.41
N ALA A 82 15.27 -2.35 2.86
CA ALA A 82 15.81 -1.02 3.03
C ALA A 82 16.78 -0.75 1.88
N GLY A 83 17.07 0.51 1.66
CA GLY A 83 18.03 0.88 0.65
C GLY A 83 17.39 1.71 -0.43
N GLU A 84 18.23 2.54 -1.03
CA GLU A 84 17.74 3.51 -2.02
C GLU A 84 17.23 2.83 -3.28
N GLU A 85 17.79 1.67 -3.63
CA GLU A 85 17.34 0.98 -4.83
C GLU A 85 15.88 0.55 -4.72
N PHE A 86 15.44 0.15 -3.53
CA PHE A 86 14.03 -0.23 -3.35
C PHE A 86 13.12 0.99 -3.37
N ARG A 87 13.57 2.10 -2.79
CA ARG A 87 12.80 3.35 -2.85
C ARG A 87 12.67 3.83 -4.27
N ALA A 88 13.77 3.78 -5.03
CA ALA A 88 13.75 4.21 -6.42
C ALA A 88 12.82 3.32 -7.25
N ALA A 89 12.89 2.00 -7.02
CA ALA A 89 12.02 1.06 -7.74
C ALA A 89 10.54 1.31 -7.42
N ALA A 90 10.24 1.65 -6.17
CA ALA A 90 8.87 1.96 -5.78
C ALA A 90 8.38 3.22 -6.48
N ARG A 91 9.22 4.27 -6.52
CA ARG A 91 8.86 5.50 -7.23
C ARG A 91 8.63 5.23 -8.70
N ASP A 92 9.52 4.45 -9.32
CA ASP A 92 9.42 4.13 -10.75
C ASP A 92 8.16 3.34 -11.06
N ALA A 93 7.71 2.52 -10.11
CA ALA A 93 6.46 1.77 -10.28
C ALA A 93 5.23 2.67 -10.09
N GLY A 94 5.41 3.87 -9.57
CA GLY A 94 4.31 4.81 -9.37
C GLY A 94 3.78 4.88 -7.94
N ALA A 95 4.49 4.29 -6.98
CA ALA A 95 4.05 4.34 -5.59
C ALA A 95 4.06 5.78 -5.07
N ASP A 96 3.12 6.09 -4.20
CA ASP A 96 2.97 7.42 -3.62
C ASP A 96 3.75 7.56 -2.32
N GLY A 97 4.17 6.45 -1.73
CA GLY A 97 4.95 6.49 -0.50
C GLY A 97 5.69 5.18 -0.29
N PHE A 98 6.60 5.22 0.68
CA PHE A 98 7.45 4.08 1.01
C PHE A 98 7.68 4.09 2.52
N VAL A 99 7.37 2.99 3.20
CA VAL A 99 7.54 2.85 4.64
C VAL A 99 8.24 1.55 4.93
N HIS A 100 9.28 1.59 5.74
CA HIS A 100 9.94 0.39 6.21
C HIS A 100 9.08 -0.25 7.31
N LYS A 101 9.03 -1.58 7.35
CA LYS A 101 8.18 -2.27 8.33
C LYS A 101 8.59 -2.00 9.77
N GLU A 102 9.81 -1.53 9.99
CA GLU A 102 10.26 -1.14 11.33
C GLU A 102 9.88 0.28 11.70
N HIS A 103 9.26 1.02 10.78
CA HIS A 103 8.90 2.42 11.01
C HIS A 103 7.44 2.68 10.70
N LEU A 104 6.56 1.79 11.16
CA LEU A 104 5.13 1.90 10.91
C LEU A 104 4.52 3.15 11.56
N GLU A 105 5.23 3.73 12.53
CA GLU A 105 4.75 4.96 13.15
C GLU A 105 4.67 6.12 12.15
N GLU A 106 5.32 6.00 11.00
CA GLU A 106 5.25 7.03 9.96
C GLU A 106 3.97 6.96 9.15
N LEU A 107 3.29 5.82 9.19
CA LEU A 107 2.16 5.56 8.31
C LEU A 107 0.96 6.46 8.56
N PRO A 108 0.53 6.66 9.81
CA PRO A 108 -0.68 7.47 10.03
C PRO A 108 -0.62 8.86 9.42
N ALA A 109 0.53 9.52 9.50
CA ALA A 109 0.66 10.86 8.95
C ALA A 109 0.55 10.84 7.43
N MET A 110 1.07 9.79 6.79
CA MET A 110 1.04 9.68 5.34
C MET A 110 -0.38 9.49 4.81
N VAL A 111 -1.18 8.69 5.51
CA VAL A 111 -2.53 8.38 5.02
C VAL A 111 -3.56 9.39 5.45
N GLN A 112 -3.23 10.31 6.34
CA GLN A 112 -4.13 11.39 6.69
C GLN A 112 -4.19 12.47 5.61
N THR A 113 -3.21 12.48 4.77
CA THR A 113 -3.18 13.42 3.67
C THR A 113 -4.22 13.02 2.64
N LYS A 114 -5.20 13.86 2.43
CA LYS A 114 -6.33 13.50 1.61
C LYS A 114 -6.09 13.57 0.13
N GLY A 115 -5.10 14.23 -0.26
CA GLY A 115 -4.82 14.36 -1.66
C GLY A 115 -3.98 15.58 -1.90
N PRO A 116 -3.51 15.76 -3.12
CA PRO A 116 -2.54 16.83 -3.40
C PRO A 116 -3.09 18.22 -3.11
N SER A 117 -4.36 18.42 -3.29
CA SER A 117 -4.91 19.77 -3.13
C SER A 117 -4.81 20.29 -1.73
N GLN A 118 -4.68 19.40 -0.76
CA GLN A 118 -4.63 19.83 0.61
C GLN A 118 -3.27 20.28 1.06
N ASN A 119 -2.27 19.94 0.29
CA ASN A 119 -0.91 20.21 0.68
C ASN A 119 -0.37 21.47 0.10
N LEU A 120 -1.20 22.19 -0.50
CA LEU A 120 -0.76 23.39 -1.20
C LEU A 120 -0.80 24.61 -0.34
#